data_872f6c957ed4110f9fd546312a001afe
#
_entry.id   872f6c957ed4110f9fd546312a001afe
#
_cell.length_a   1.000
_cell.length_b   1.000
_cell.length_c   1.000
_cell.angle_alpha   90.00
_cell.angle_beta   90.00
_cell.angle_gamma   90.00
#
_symmetry.space_group_name_H-M   'P 1'
#
loop_
_entity.id
_entity.type
_entity.pdbx_description
1 polymer ?
#
loop_
_entity_poly.entity_id
_entity_poly.type
_entity_poly.pdbx_seq_one_letter_code
_entity_poly.pdbx_strand_id
1 'polypeptide(L)'
;LVGLTPAAIVDAPGAEPRVGTVTLPDRAAGSTLISVLAAPLNPLDLLIASGTFHSARHEDPYVPGSECVGRVIESDSVATGTLVYGECKATPVTPGAFAEQAIILDADLVPLPEGVDPILAAAIGNSGVAAFMPLVEVANLRPGETVLILGATGAVGQLAVQIAHRRGAGRVIGVARDREALDRVLSLGADAVVELRAGESAEALAERLIAVTGPVDVILDCLYGTPLEAALPTCAQRARVVNVGHSAGPTAQIPAGLLRGKQITLTGFAGLHTLLRDKRSALSWLWTALALGDLSVEVSPVSLEDVPAAWRAQATSPHVKHVVIPGGIPTSDFTKKPTGENNAA
;
A
#
# COMPACT_ATOMS: atom_id res chain seq x y z
N LEU A 1 1.69 12.26 33.04
CA LEU A 1 3.09 11.82 32.99
C LEU A 1 3.46 11.70 31.51
N VAL A 2 4.30 12.62 31.03
CA VAL A 2 4.92 12.51 29.69
C VAL A 2 5.71 11.21 29.68
N GLY A 3 5.20 10.18 28.99
CA GLY A 3 5.79 8.85 28.99
C GLY A 3 6.86 8.74 27.89
N LEU A 4 7.98 8.10 28.24
CA LEU A 4 8.92 7.60 27.25
C LEU A 4 8.28 6.40 26.55
N THR A 5 8.26 6.40 25.21
CA THR A 5 7.78 5.28 24.41
C THR A 5 8.91 4.71 23.53
N PRO A 6 9.10 3.38 23.52
CA PRO A 6 9.99 2.72 22.56
C PRO A 6 9.58 3.03 21.12
N ALA A 7 10.57 3.30 20.25
CA ALA A 7 10.33 3.67 18.86
C ALA A 7 11.54 3.37 17.95
N ALA A 8 11.28 3.26 16.66
CA ALA A 8 12.30 3.37 15.62
C ALA A 8 12.48 4.84 15.24
N ILE A 9 13.71 5.33 15.16
CA ILE A 9 14.05 6.75 14.99
C ILE A 9 14.97 6.92 13.79
N VAL A 10 14.60 7.83 12.89
CA VAL A 10 15.45 8.30 11.78
C VAL A 10 16.16 9.58 12.23
N ASP A 11 17.49 9.57 12.27
CA ASP A 11 18.29 10.67 12.80
C ASP A 11 18.63 11.75 11.77
N ALA A 12 18.60 11.41 10.48
CA ALA A 12 18.93 12.33 9.38
C ALA A 12 18.35 11.84 8.06
N PRO A 13 18.16 12.72 7.04
CA PRO A 13 17.67 12.31 5.73
C PRO A 13 18.54 11.20 5.12
N GLY A 14 17.87 10.12 4.69
CA GLY A 14 18.52 8.94 4.11
C GLY A 14 19.15 7.98 5.11
N ALA A 15 19.12 8.28 6.42
CA ALA A 15 19.56 7.34 7.45
C ALA A 15 18.58 6.17 7.62
N GLU A 16 19.12 5.00 7.99
CA GLU A 16 18.30 3.88 8.44
C GLU A 16 17.75 4.16 9.85
N PRO A 17 16.52 3.70 10.17
CA PRO A 17 15.99 3.82 11.51
C PRO A 17 16.85 3.07 12.53
N ARG A 18 17.04 3.62 13.72
CA ARG A 18 17.59 2.92 14.90
C ARG A 18 16.53 2.79 15.99
N VAL A 19 16.66 1.83 16.87
CA VAL A 19 15.79 1.68 18.04
C VAL A 19 16.19 2.69 19.12
N GLY A 20 15.20 3.24 19.78
CA GLY A 20 15.37 4.19 20.87
C GLY A 20 14.08 4.46 21.62
N THR A 21 14.06 5.54 22.37
CA THR A 21 12.87 6.04 23.07
C THR A 21 12.63 7.49 22.70
N VAL A 22 11.36 7.86 22.61
CA VAL A 22 10.92 9.23 22.39
C VAL A 22 9.95 9.66 23.47
N THR A 23 9.87 10.96 23.72
CA THR A 23 8.87 11.54 24.60
C THR A 23 7.65 11.90 23.78
N LEU A 24 6.48 11.38 24.15
CA LEU A 24 5.23 11.82 23.53
C LEU A 24 4.87 13.22 24.02
N PRO A 25 4.36 14.09 23.16
CA PRO A 25 3.77 15.35 23.60
C PRO A 25 2.49 15.09 24.42
N ASP A 26 2.03 16.11 25.14
CA ASP A 26 0.71 16.04 25.78
C ASP A 26 -0.37 15.93 24.70
N ARG A 27 -1.38 15.10 24.94
CA ARG A 27 -2.51 14.94 24.04
C ARG A 27 -3.30 16.26 23.94
N ALA A 28 -3.44 16.78 22.75
CA ALA A 28 -4.28 17.95 22.47
C ALA A 28 -5.76 17.55 22.30
N ALA A 29 -6.68 18.47 22.55
CA ALA A 29 -8.09 18.29 22.21
C ALA A 29 -8.28 17.99 20.72
N GLY A 30 -9.16 17.05 20.38
CA GLY A 30 -9.37 16.59 19.00
C GLY A 30 -8.30 15.63 18.50
N SER A 31 -7.50 15.04 19.41
CA SER A 31 -6.58 13.96 19.11
C SER A 31 -6.80 12.79 20.06
N THR A 32 -6.33 11.62 19.68
CA THR A 32 -6.47 10.35 20.39
C THR A 32 -5.11 9.73 20.62
N LEU A 33 -4.83 9.34 21.88
CA LEU A 33 -3.68 8.51 22.22
C LEU A 33 -4.03 7.04 22.04
N ILE A 34 -3.20 6.32 21.30
CA ILE A 34 -3.37 4.89 21.02
C ILE A 34 -2.13 4.09 21.44
N SER A 35 -2.34 2.83 21.81
CA SER A 35 -1.31 1.79 21.79
C SER A 35 -1.26 1.21 20.40
N VAL A 36 -0.12 1.30 19.72
CA VAL A 36 0.06 0.78 18.36
C VAL A 36 0.19 -0.73 18.42
N LEU A 37 -0.68 -1.43 17.69
CA LEU A 37 -0.66 -2.89 17.59
C LEU A 37 0.05 -3.35 16.31
N ALA A 38 -0.11 -2.61 15.21
CA ALA A 38 0.45 -2.96 13.92
C ALA A 38 0.66 -1.70 13.07
N ALA A 39 1.84 -1.52 12.53
CA ALA A 39 2.21 -0.40 11.66
C ALA A 39 2.93 -0.93 10.41
N PRO A 40 2.29 -0.89 9.22
CA PRO A 40 2.89 -1.44 8.01
C PRO A 40 3.99 -0.53 7.47
N LEU A 41 5.09 -1.14 7.04
CA LEU A 41 6.17 -0.44 6.35
C LEU A 41 5.81 -0.27 4.87
N ASN A 42 5.84 0.97 4.41
CA ASN A 42 5.49 1.36 3.04
C ASN A 42 6.72 1.93 2.30
N PRO A 43 6.77 1.82 0.96
CA PRO A 43 7.75 2.59 0.17
C PRO A 43 7.69 4.09 0.44
N LEU A 44 6.52 4.61 0.81
CA LEU A 44 6.30 6.00 1.21
C LEU A 44 7.16 6.40 2.42
N ASP A 45 7.30 5.52 3.41
CA ASP A 45 8.08 5.81 4.62
C ASP A 45 9.58 6.00 4.28
N LEU A 46 10.11 5.18 3.35
CA LEU A 46 11.46 5.32 2.84
C LEU A 46 11.65 6.62 2.03
N LEU A 47 10.66 6.94 1.20
CA LEU A 47 10.67 8.14 0.37
C LEU A 47 10.65 9.41 1.22
N ILE A 48 9.83 9.43 2.27
CA ILE A 48 9.79 10.53 3.24
C ILE A 48 11.14 10.64 3.95
N ALA A 49 11.67 9.54 4.46
CA ALA A 49 12.95 9.50 5.17
C ALA A 49 14.14 9.90 4.31
N SER A 50 14.07 9.70 3.00
CA SER A 50 15.14 10.15 2.08
C SER A 50 15.28 11.68 2.00
N GLY A 51 14.28 12.44 2.51
CA GLY A 51 14.23 13.90 2.41
C GLY A 51 13.90 14.43 1.01
N THR A 52 13.65 13.56 0.03
CA THR A 52 13.34 13.96 -1.35
C THR A 52 11.84 14.10 -1.61
N PHE A 53 11.00 13.66 -0.68
CA PHE A 53 9.55 13.76 -0.82
C PHE A 53 9.07 15.19 -0.57
N HIS A 54 8.61 15.86 -1.61
CA HIS A 54 8.31 17.29 -1.61
C HIS A 54 7.17 17.72 -0.66
N SER A 55 6.28 16.80 -0.29
CA SER A 55 5.09 17.10 0.53
C SER A 55 5.27 16.81 2.02
N ALA A 56 6.38 16.21 2.43
CA ALA A 56 6.68 15.95 3.83
C ALA A 56 8.17 16.19 4.08
N ARG A 57 8.47 17.30 4.74
CA ARG A 57 9.80 17.57 5.30
C ARG A 57 9.71 17.34 6.79
N HIS A 58 10.59 16.50 7.31
CA HIS A 58 10.76 16.30 8.74
C HIS A 58 11.96 17.10 9.22
N GLU A 59 11.85 17.68 10.42
CA GLU A 59 13.02 18.06 11.18
C GLU A 59 13.54 16.80 11.87
N ASP A 60 14.81 16.51 11.72
CA ASP A 60 15.43 15.33 12.33
C ASP A 60 15.82 15.59 13.80
N PRO A 61 15.77 14.58 14.67
CA PRO A 61 15.30 13.22 14.45
C PRO A 61 13.76 13.08 14.50
N TYR A 62 13.19 12.07 13.82
CA TYR A 62 11.75 11.78 13.86
C TYR A 62 11.46 10.28 13.88
N VAL A 63 10.23 9.90 14.29
CA VAL A 63 9.73 8.52 14.22
C VAL A 63 8.93 8.34 12.94
N PRO A 64 9.32 7.39 12.05
CA PRO A 64 8.58 7.10 10.83
C PRO A 64 7.31 6.27 11.10
N GLY A 65 6.61 5.91 10.03
CA GLY A 65 5.36 5.14 10.04
C GLY A 65 4.15 6.02 9.77
N SER A 66 3.61 5.90 8.55
CA SER A 66 2.56 6.78 8.02
C SER A 66 1.14 6.32 8.38
N GLU A 67 0.98 5.10 8.88
CA GLU A 67 -0.31 4.52 9.25
C GLU A 67 -0.15 3.43 10.30
N CYS A 68 -1.25 3.12 11.01
CA CYS A 68 -1.29 1.99 11.94
C CYS A 68 -2.71 1.53 12.26
N VAL A 69 -2.79 0.35 12.88
CA VAL A 69 -3.92 -0.07 13.69
C VAL A 69 -3.49 -0.07 15.15
N GLY A 70 -4.32 0.47 16.02
CA GLY A 70 -4.04 0.55 17.45
C GLY A 70 -5.28 0.48 18.31
N ARG A 71 -5.07 0.44 19.61
CA ARG A 71 -6.13 0.44 20.61
C ARG A 71 -6.16 1.79 21.33
N VAL A 72 -7.31 2.41 21.41
CA VAL A 72 -7.50 3.71 22.09
C VAL A 72 -7.16 3.57 23.57
N ILE A 73 -6.24 4.41 24.03
CA ILE A 73 -5.88 4.59 25.45
C ILE A 73 -6.69 5.75 26.03
N GLU A 74 -6.67 6.90 25.35
CA GLU A 74 -7.33 8.13 25.77
C GLU A 74 -7.83 8.92 24.58
N SER A 75 -9.09 9.35 24.59
CA SER A 75 -9.75 10.15 23.55
C SER A 75 -10.95 10.87 24.12
N ASP A 76 -11.31 12.01 23.50
CA ASP A 76 -12.56 12.72 23.78
C ASP A 76 -13.71 12.26 22.87
N SER A 77 -13.40 11.58 21.77
CA SER A 77 -14.36 11.23 20.69
C SER A 77 -14.57 9.73 20.50
N VAL A 78 -13.63 8.89 20.95
CA VAL A 78 -13.65 7.43 20.75
C VAL A 78 -13.48 6.72 22.09
N ALA A 79 -14.30 5.71 22.37
CA ALA A 79 -14.23 4.98 23.62
C ALA A 79 -12.89 4.26 23.81
N THR A 80 -12.35 4.32 25.04
CA THR A 80 -11.13 3.58 25.44
C THR A 80 -11.28 2.09 25.14
N GLY A 81 -10.24 1.47 24.60
CA GLY A 81 -10.23 0.07 24.21
C GLY A 81 -10.71 -0.20 22.79
N THR A 82 -11.32 0.76 22.09
CA THR A 82 -11.73 0.62 20.69
C THR A 82 -10.50 0.38 19.80
N LEU A 83 -10.61 -0.56 18.84
CA LEU A 83 -9.63 -0.72 17.77
C LEU A 83 -9.87 0.32 16.69
N VAL A 84 -8.82 1.01 16.28
CA VAL A 84 -8.88 2.05 15.26
C VAL A 84 -7.74 1.89 14.25
N TYR A 85 -8.03 2.18 12.99
CA TYR A 85 -7.01 2.50 12.00
C TYR A 85 -6.77 3.99 12.01
N GLY A 86 -5.52 4.40 11.88
CA GLY A 86 -5.14 5.79 11.87
C GLY A 86 -4.03 6.12 10.87
N GLU A 87 -4.12 7.32 10.28
CA GLU A 87 -3.06 7.90 9.46
C GLU A 87 -2.19 8.82 10.32
N CYS A 88 -0.90 8.54 10.35
CA CYS A 88 0.07 9.29 11.13
C CYS A 88 0.79 10.29 10.26
N LYS A 89 0.67 11.55 10.60
CA LYS A 89 1.47 12.63 10.02
C LYS A 89 2.69 12.85 10.90
N ALA A 90 3.71 11.99 10.74
CA ALA A 90 4.92 12.08 11.54
C ALA A 90 5.57 13.46 11.42
N THR A 91 5.82 14.10 12.56
CA THR A 91 6.51 15.38 12.70
C THR A 91 7.50 15.29 13.85
N PRO A 92 8.43 16.24 14.03
CA PRO A 92 9.31 16.24 15.21
C PRO A 92 8.59 16.23 16.54
N VAL A 93 7.37 16.81 16.57
CA VAL A 93 6.55 16.90 17.80
C VAL A 93 5.48 15.81 17.89
N THR A 94 5.19 15.09 16.79
CA THR A 94 4.18 14.02 16.77
C THR A 94 4.83 12.79 16.13
N PRO A 95 5.23 11.79 16.92
CA PRO A 95 5.82 10.56 16.41
C PRO A 95 4.91 9.85 15.43
N GLY A 96 5.52 9.21 14.41
CA GLY A 96 4.83 8.28 13.53
C GLY A 96 4.52 6.96 14.22
N ALA A 97 4.04 6.01 13.45
CA ALA A 97 3.48 4.75 13.97
C ALA A 97 4.54 3.69 14.34
N PHE A 98 5.83 3.88 14.03
CA PHE A 98 6.86 2.91 14.45
C PHE A 98 7.30 3.17 15.90
N ALA A 99 6.32 3.23 16.80
CA ALA A 99 6.44 3.40 18.24
C ALA A 99 5.33 2.61 18.94
N GLU A 100 5.53 2.28 20.22
CA GLU A 100 4.50 1.57 21.01
C GLU A 100 3.23 2.41 21.23
N GLN A 101 3.36 3.72 21.18
CA GLN A 101 2.23 4.64 21.30
C GLN A 101 2.33 5.76 20.26
N ALA A 102 1.17 6.23 19.81
CA ALA A 102 1.05 7.35 18.89
C ALA A 102 -0.13 8.25 19.28
N ILE A 103 -0.02 9.53 18.92
CA ILE A 103 -1.11 10.50 19.03
C ILE A 103 -1.57 10.84 17.60
N ILE A 104 -2.86 10.63 17.33
CA ILE A 104 -3.44 10.79 16.00
C ILE A 104 -4.62 11.75 16.10
N LEU A 105 -4.79 12.63 15.12
CA LEU A 105 -5.95 13.50 15.05
C LEU A 105 -7.23 12.67 14.87
N ASP A 106 -8.30 13.03 15.54
CA ASP A 106 -9.58 12.32 15.46
C ASP A 106 -10.13 12.26 14.02
N ALA A 107 -9.82 13.28 13.21
CA ALA A 107 -10.19 13.32 11.80
C ALA A 107 -9.43 12.28 10.95
N ASP A 108 -8.28 11.85 11.40
CA ASP A 108 -7.39 10.87 10.75
C ASP A 108 -7.55 9.45 11.37
N LEU A 109 -8.67 9.18 12.06
CA LEU A 109 -9.02 7.89 12.67
C LEU A 109 -10.30 7.28 12.06
N VAL A 110 -10.30 5.96 11.93
CA VAL A 110 -11.50 5.15 11.58
C VAL A 110 -11.59 3.95 12.52
N PRO A 111 -12.71 3.73 13.22
CA PRO A 111 -12.92 2.50 13.98
C PRO A 111 -12.81 1.27 13.08
N LEU A 112 -12.07 0.26 13.55
CA LEU A 112 -11.94 -1.00 12.85
C LEU A 112 -13.22 -1.84 13.07
N PRO A 113 -13.76 -2.49 12.02
CA PRO A 113 -14.90 -3.40 12.19
C PRO A 113 -14.56 -4.55 13.14
N GLU A 114 -15.56 -5.01 13.88
CA GLU A 114 -15.41 -6.16 14.78
C GLU A 114 -15.00 -7.43 14.02
N GLY A 115 -14.10 -8.22 14.60
CA GLY A 115 -13.63 -9.49 14.02
C GLY A 115 -12.57 -9.37 12.94
N VAL A 116 -12.16 -8.18 12.54
CA VAL A 116 -11.04 -7.99 11.60
C VAL A 116 -9.71 -8.10 12.35
N ASP A 117 -8.80 -8.92 11.83
CA ASP A 117 -7.44 -9.03 12.39
C ASP A 117 -6.69 -7.70 12.27
N PRO A 118 -6.18 -7.12 13.36
CA PRO A 118 -5.52 -5.81 13.35
C PRO A 118 -4.27 -5.74 12.46
N ILE A 119 -3.50 -6.83 12.39
CA ILE A 119 -2.26 -6.88 11.60
C ILE A 119 -2.60 -6.90 10.11
N LEU A 120 -3.55 -7.75 9.73
CA LEU A 120 -4.00 -7.81 8.33
C LEU A 120 -4.72 -6.53 7.92
N ALA A 121 -5.52 -5.93 8.82
CA ALA A 121 -6.18 -4.65 8.56
C ALA A 121 -5.17 -3.51 8.32
N ALA A 122 -4.09 -3.46 9.12
CA ALA A 122 -3.00 -2.50 8.92
C ALA A 122 -2.28 -2.78 7.59
N ALA A 123 -1.97 -4.05 7.30
CA ALA A 123 -1.23 -4.46 6.10
C ALA A 123 -1.90 -4.01 4.79
N ILE A 124 -3.25 -4.00 4.75
CA ILE A 124 -4.01 -3.58 3.57
C ILE A 124 -4.47 -2.10 3.60
N GLY A 125 -4.19 -1.34 4.65
CA GLY A 125 -4.63 0.05 4.79
C GLY A 125 -4.27 0.90 3.57
N ASN A 126 -3.18 1.62 3.62
CA ASN A 126 -2.75 2.49 2.51
C ASN A 126 -2.49 1.73 1.20
N SER A 127 -1.93 0.51 1.28
CA SER A 127 -1.68 -0.31 0.07
C SER A 127 -2.98 -0.71 -0.62
N GLY A 128 -4.01 -1.06 0.14
CA GLY A 128 -5.34 -1.37 -0.39
C GLY A 128 -6.05 -0.15 -0.95
N VAL A 129 -5.95 0.99 -0.28
CA VAL A 129 -6.48 2.27 -0.78
C VAL A 129 -5.81 2.65 -2.10
N ALA A 130 -4.47 2.50 -2.20
CA ALA A 130 -3.70 2.76 -3.42
C ALA A 130 -3.97 1.76 -4.55
N ALA A 131 -4.58 0.62 -4.27
CA ALA A 131 -5.07 -0.32 -5.26
C ALA A 131 -6.55 -0.08 -5.62
N PHE A 132 -7.41 0.12 -4.62
CA PHE A 132 -8.86 0.22 -4.77
C PHE A 132 -9.29 1.53 -5.44
N MET A 133 -8.92 2.67 -4.87
CA MET A 133 -9.39 3.96 -5.36
C MET A 133 -8.97 4.25 -6.81
N PRO A 134 -7.72 3.99 -7.24
CA PRO A 134 -7.33 4.12 -8.64
C PRO A 134 -8.17 3.27 -9.59
N LEU A 135 -8.45 2.03 -9.25
CA LEU A 135 -9.23 1.14 -10.11
C LEU A 135 -10.72 1.48 -10.10
N VAL A 136 -11.29 1.66 -8.90
CA VAL A 136 -12.75 1.72 -8.73
C VAL A 136 -13.29 3.15 -8.85
N GLU A 137 -12.63 4.12 -8.21
CA GLU A 137 -13.15 5.49 -8.15
C GLU A 137 -12.56 6.37 -9.26
N VAL A 138 -11.25 6.26 -9.53
CA VAL A 138 -10.58 7.13 -10.53
C VAL A 138 -10.77 6.58 -11.93
N ALA A 139 -10.40 5.31 -12.18
CA ALA A 139 -10.58 4.68 -13.49
C ALA A 139 -12.03 4.25 -13.75
N ASN A 140 -12.86 4.15 -12.71
CA ASN A 140 -14.24 3.64 -12.81
C ASN A 140 -14.29 2.31 -13.58
N LEU A 141 -13.52 1.32 -13.09
CA LEU A 141 -13.43 -0.01 -13.67
C LEU A 141 -14.81 -0.64 -13.82
N ARG A 142 -15.09 -1.16 -15.00
CA ARG A 142 -16.37 -1.79 -15.36
C ARG A 142 -16.21 -3.30 -15.52
N PRO A 143 -17.24 -4.08 -15.21
CA PRO A 143 -17.23 -5.51 -15.48
C PRO A 143 -16.94 -5.80 -16.97
N GLY A 144 -16.10 -6.81 -17.20
CA GLY A 144 -15.68 -7.23 -18.54
C GLY A 144 -14.48 -6.50 -19.13
N GLU A 145 -14.00 -5.40 -18.52
CA GLU A 145 -12.83 -4.66 -18.98
C GLU A 145 -11.52 -5.40 -18.72
N THR A 146 -10.54 -5.14 -19.58
CA THR A 146 -9.16 -5.66 -19.44
C THR A 146 -8.31 -4.70 -18.61
N VAL A 147 -7.69 -5.22 -17.55
CA VAL A 147 -6.84 -4.47 -16.62
C VAL A 147 -5.38 -4.92 -16.73
N LEU A 148 -4.47 -3.97 -16.92
CA LEU A 148 -3.03 -4.18 -16.84
C LEU A 148 -2.46 -3.55 -15.58
N ILE A 149 -1.70 -4.33 -14.80
CA ILE A 149 -1.12 -3.87 -13.53
C ILE A 149 0.39 -3.88 -13.65
N LEU A 150 0.99 -2.68 -13.71
CA LEU A 150 2.43 -2.49 -13.73
C LEU A 150 2.95 -2.47 -12.29
N GLY A 151 3.83 -3.41 -11.94
CA GLY A 151 4.31 -3.63 -10.58
C GLY A 151 3.44 -4.62 -9.80
N ALA A 152 2.91 -5.63 -10.46
CA ALA A 152 1.94 -6.58 -9.92
C ALA A 152 2.43 -7.41 -8.71
N THR A 153 3.74 -7.54 -8.50
CA THR A 153 4.32 -8.32 -7.39
C THR A 153 4.49 -7.52 -6.09
N GLY A 154 4.37 -6.19 -6.13
CA GLY A 154 4.35 -5.35 -4.93
C GLY A 154 3.03 -5.43 -4.16
N ALA A 155 2.99 -4.95 -2.91
CA ALA A 155 1.79 -5.01 -2.07
C ALA A 155 0.55 -4.37 -2.74
N VAL A 156 0.70 -3.19 -3.35
CA VAL A 156 -0.37 -2.52 -4.10
C VAL A 156 -0.79 -3.36 -5.31
N GLY A 157 0.18 -3.89 -6.08
CA GLY A 157 -0.10 -4.66 -7.28
C GLY A 157 -0.81 -5.99 -7.00
N GLN A 158 -0.39 -6.73 -5.97
CA GLN A 158 -1.05 -7.97 -5.55
C GLN A 158 -2.50 -7.74 -5.11
N LEU A 159 -2.76 -6.66 -4.36
CA LEU A 159 -4.12 -6.27 -3.98
C LEU A 159 -4.93 -5.79 -5.20
N ALA A 160 -4.31 -5.05 -6.12
CA ALA A 160 -4.97 -4.59 -7.33
C ALA A 160 -5.44 -5.74 -8.24
N VAL A 161 -4.65 -6.82 -8.36
CA VAL A 161 -5.06 -8.03 -9.08
C VAL A 161 -6.34 -8.60 -8.50
N GLN A 162 -6.37 -8.82 -7.18
CA GLN A 162 -7.50 -9.39 -6.48
C GLN A 162 -8.73 -8.47 -6.56
N ILE A 163 -8.54 -7.16 -6.38
CA ILE A 163 -9.61 -6.16 -6.48
C ILE A 163 -10.19 -6.12 -7.89
N ALA A 164 -9.34 -6.06 -8.94
CA ALA A 164 -9.80 -6.06 -10.32
C ALA A 164 -10.63 -7.31 -10.65
N HIS A 165 -10.15 -8.48 -10.25
CA HIS A 165 -10.88 -9.74 -10.42
C HIS A 165 -12.25 -9.70 -9.69
N ARG A 166 -12.28 -9.30 -8.42
CA ARG A 166 -13.51 -9.19 -7.61
C ARG A 166 -14.49 -8.12 -8.11
N ARG A 167 -13.97 -7.09 -8.77
CA ARG A 167 -14.79 -6.05 -9.41
C ARG A 167 -15.30 -6.43 -10.79
N GLY A 168 -15.04 -7.68 -11.22
CA GLY A 168 -15.57 -8.25 -12.45
C GLY A 168 -14.78 -7.88 -13.70
N ALA A 169 -13.49 -7.53 -13.59
CA ALA A 169 -12.63 -7.40 -14.76
C ALA A 169 -12.72 -8.66 -15.62
N GLY A 170 -12.84 -8.50 -16.93
CA GLY A 170 -12.90 -9.63 -17.86
C GLY A 170 -11.53 -10.28 -18.06
N ARG A 171 -10.46 -9.53 -17.83
CA ARG A 171 -9.10 -10.01 -17.88
C ARG A 171 -8.17 -9.14 -17.05
N VAL A 172 -7.29 -9.77 -16.26
CA VAL A 172 -6.28 -9.11 -15.42
C VAL A 172 -4.90 -9.60 -15.80
N ILE A 173 -3.99 -8.69 -16.14
CA ILE A 173 -2.62 -9.00 -16.55
C ILE A 173 -1.66 -8.32 -15.58
N GLY A 174 -0.73 -9.09 -15.01
CA GLY A 174 0.32 -8.59 -14.13
C GLY A 174 1.66 -8.42 -14.83
N VAL A 175 2.37 -7.33 -14.53
CA VAL A 175 3.72 -7.05 -15.06
C VAL A 175 4.68 -6.78 -13.91
N ALA A 176 5.79 -7.51 -13.84
CA ALA A 176 6.85 -7.31 -12.86
C ALA A 176 8.17 -7.97 -13.30
N ARG A 177 9.24 -7.81 -12.51
CA ARG A 177 10.58 -8.32 -12.82
C ARG A 177 10.83 -9.74 -12.34
N ASP A 178 10.26 -10.10 -11.20
CA ASP A 178 10.51 -11.37 -10.52
C ASP A 178 9.55 -12.44 -11.01
N ARG A 179 10.12 -13.49 -11.64
CA ARG A 179 9.34 -14.56 -12.25
C ARG A 179 8.62 -15.42 -11.21
N GLU A 180 9.26 -15.72 -10.10
CA GLU A 180 8.66 -16.53 -9.03
C GLU A 180 7.50 -15.78 -8.36
N ALA A 181 7.71 -14.49 -8.07
CA ALA A 181 6.65 -13.63 -7.55
C ALA A 181 5.48 -13.45 -8.54
N LEU A 182 5.74 -13.49 -9.85
CA LEU A 182 4.69 -13.46 -10.88
C LEU A 182 3.83 -14.73 -10.89
N ASP A 183 4.39 -15.90 -10.58
CA ASP A 183 3.61 -17.15 -10.46
C ASP A 183 2.62 -17.06 -9.29
N ARG A 184 3.00 -16.36 -8.22
CA ARG A 184 2.07 -16.01 -7.14
C ARG A 184 0.96 -15.06 -7.61
N VAL A 185 1.28 -14.06 -8.43
CA VAL A 185 0.27 -13.13 -8.99
C VAL A 185 -0.81 -13.88 -9.79
N LEU A 186 -0.44 -14.94 -10.52
CA LEU A 186 -1.40 -15.83 -11.16
C LEU A 186 -2.33 -16.51 -10.13
N SER A 187 -1.78 -17.00 -9.02
CA SER A 187 -2.61 -17.61 -7.96
C SER A 187 -3.56 -16.64 -7.27
N LEU A 188 -3.29 -15.33 -7.34
CA LEU A 188 -4.13 -14.27 -6.80
C LEU A 188 -5.25 -13.83 -7.75
N GLY A 189 -5.35 -14.41 -8.95
CA GLY A 189 -6.43 -14.17 -9.91
C GLY A 189 -6.03 -13.37 -11.14
N ALA A 190 -4.73 -13.22 -11.45
CA ALA A 190 -4.32 -12.74 -12.77
C ALA A 190 -4.49 -13.84 -13.82
N ASP A 191 -4.96 -13.47 -15.02
CA ASP A 191 -5.15 -14.38 -16.16
C ASP A 191 -3.85 -14.61 -16.93
N ALA A 192 -2.94 -13.63 -16.87
CA ALA A 192 -1.63 -13.70 -17.49
C ALA A 192 -0.61 -12.81 -16.78
N VAL A 193 0.66 -13.08 -17.03
CA VAL A 193 1.75 -12.26 -16.51
C VAL A 193 2.80 -12.02 -17.59
N VAL A 194 3.47 -10.86 -17.50
CA VAL A 194 4.59 -10.50 -18.39
C VAL A 194 5.79 -10.11 -17.50
N GLU A 195 6.89 -10.81 -17.69
CA GLU A 195 8.14 -10.53 -17.01
C GLU A 195 8.87 -9.35 -17.65
N LEU A 196 9.29 -8.37 -16.86
CA LEU A 196 10.18 -7.29 -17.27
C LEU A 196 11.62 -7.80 -17.31
N ARG A 197 12.28 -7.65 -18.44
CA ARG A 197 13.66 -8.09 -18.64
C ARG A 197 14.63 -6.93 -18.47
N ALA A 198 15.77 -7.17 -17.83
CA ALA A 198 16.80 -6.15 -17.67
C ALA A 198 17.34 -5.68 -19.04
N GLY A 199 17.42 -4.37 -19.24
CA GLY A 199 17.94 -3.76 -20.46
C GLY A 199 17.01 -3.88 -21.68
N GLU A 200 15.78 -4.35 -21.53
CA GLU A 200 14.80 -4.41 -22.62
C GLU A 200 14.31 -3.01 -22.97
N SER A 201 14.23 -2.71 -24.29
CA SER A 201 13.69 -1.44 -24.74
C SER A 201 12.16 -1.37 -24.60
N ALA A 202 11.61 -0.15 -24.59
CA ALA A 202 10.16 0.06 -24.53
C ALA A 202 9.43 -0.61 -25.73
N GLU A 203 10.03 -0.58 -26.92
CA GLU A 203 9.46 -1.17 -28.14
C GLU A 203 9.40 -2.71 -28.03
N ALA A 204 10.49 -3.36 -27.61
CA ALA A 204 10.53 -4.82 -27.45
C ALA A 204 9.55 -5.29 -26.37
N LEU A 205 9.45 -4.56 -25.26
CA LEU A 205 8.46 -4.84 -24.22
C LEU A 205 7.03 -4.62 -24.72
N ALA A 206 6.78 -3.55 -25.51
CA ALA A 206 5.47 -3.26 -26.08
C ALA A 206 4.97 -4.38 -26.99
N GLU A 207 5.84 -4.93 -27.86
CA GLU A 207 5.50 -6.08 -28.70
C GLU A 207 5.05 -7.30 -27.89
N ARG A 208 5.78 -7.61 -26.80
CA ARG A 208 5.42 -8.72 -25.91
C ARG A 208 4.12 -8.43 -25.14
N LEU A 209 3.92 -7.21 -24.69
CA LEU A 209 2.69 -6.80 -24.02
C LEU A 209 1.50 -6.94 -24.97
N ILE A 210 1.56 -6.39 -26.19
CA ILE A 210 0.49 -6.47 -27.19
C ILE A 210 0.11 -7.92 -27.46
N ALA A 211 1.11 -8.81 -27.61
CA ALA A 211 0.87 -10.22 -27.88
C ALA A 211 0.11 -10.93 -26.75
N VAL A 212 0.28 -10.48 -25.49
CA VAL A 212 -0.35 -11.09 -24.32
C VAL A 212 -1.66 -10.41 -23.95
N THR A 213 -1.71 -9.07 -23.98
CA THR A 213 -2.84 -8.32 -23.39
C THR A 213 -4.04 -8.18 -24.31
N GLY A 214 -3.83 -8.03 -25.61
CA GLY A 214 -4.84 -7.43 -26.48
C GLY A 214 -5.10 -5.96 -26.09
N PRO A 215 -6.27 -5.39 -26.44
CA PRO A 215 -6.65 -4.04 -26.02
C PRO A 215 -6.87 -3.94 -24.50
N VAL A 216 -6.24 -2.95 -23.87
CA VAL A 216 -6.31 -2.71 -22.41
C VAL A 216 -7.17 -1.49 -22.12
N ASP A 217 -8.17 -1.64 -21.25
CA ASP A 217 -9.10 -0.57 -20.86
C ASP A 217 -8.60 0.25 -19.69
N VAL A 218 -7.94 -0.41 -18.71
CA VAL A 218 -7.40 0.23 -17.50
C VAL A 218 -5.97 -0.20 -17.25
N ILE A 219 -5.09 0.77 -17.00
CA ILE A 219 -3.74 0.51 -16.50
C ILE A 219 -3.62 1.10 -15.09
N LEU A 220 -3.27 0.26 -14.12
CA LEU A 220 -2.76 0.70 -12.83
C LEU A 220 -1.24 0.68 -12.88
N ASP A 221 -0.62 1.84 -12.67
CA ASP A 221 0.82 2.00 -12.86
C ASP A 221 1.53 2.37 -11.55
N CYS A 222 2.32 1.41 -11.02
CA CYS A 222 3.20 1.61 -9.88
C CYS A 222 4.67 1.82 -10.30
N LEU A 223 4.98 1.74 -11.61
CA LEU A 223 6.35 1.69 -12.12
C LEU A 223 6.81 2.97 -12.79
N TYR A 224 5.96 3.57 -13.64
CA TYR A 224 6.29 4.65 -14.54
C TYR A 224 7.45 4.29 -15.50
N GLY A 225 8.12 5.30 -16.12
CA GLY A 225 9.27 5.07 -16.99
C GLY A 225 9.01 4.13 -18.16
N THR A 226 10.03 3.37 -18.53
CA THR A 226 9.98 2.41 -19.67
C THR A 226 8.79 1.42 -19.62
N PRO A 227 8.38 0.85 -18.47
CA PRO A 227 7.20 -0.01 -18.44
C PRO A 227 5.90 0.70 -18.83
N LEU A 228 5.71 1.94 -18.43
CA LEU A 228 4.54 2.73 -18.85
C LEU A 228 4.62 3.05 -20.34
N GLU A 229 5.78 3.49 -20.85
CA GLU A 229 6.00 3.76 -22.27
C GLU A 229 5.61 2.56 -23.14
N ALA A 230 6.04 1.37 -22.73
CA ALA A 230 5.73 0.10 -23.38
C ALA A 230 4.26 -0.32 -23.25
N ALA A 231 3.59 0.05 -22.17
CA ALA A 231 2.19 -0.30 -21.95
C ALA A 231 1.20 0.57 -22.73
N LEU A 232 1.52 1.84 -22.97
CA LEU A 232 0.60 2.77 -23.67
C LEU A 232 0.13 2.30 -25.06
N PRO A 233 0.95 1.67 -25.91
CA PRO A 233 0.49 1.10 -27.19
C PRO A 233 -0.60 0.02 -27.05
N THR A 234 -0.70 -0.68 -25.90
CA THR A 234 -1.74 -1.68 -25.65
C THR A 234 -3.11 -1.07 -25.36
N CYS A 235 -3.17 0.22 -24.99
CA CYS A 235 -4.41 0.88 -24.60
C CYS A 235 -5.51 0.73 -25.65
N ALA A 236 -6.70 0.38 -25.22
CA ALA A 236 -7.94 0.48 -26.01
C ALA A 236 -8.30 1.96 -26.25
N GLN A 237 -9.33 2.18 -27.05
CA GLN A 237 -9.92 3.50 -27.24
C GLN A 237 -10.53 3.98 -25.91
N ARG A 238 -10.17 5.20 -25.47
CA ARG A 238 -10.61 5.80 -24.19
C ARG A 238 -10.09 5.06 -22.94
N ALA A 239 -8.95 4.39 -23.04
CA ALA A 239 -8.33 3.75 -21.91
C ALA A 239 -8.01 4.77 -20.80
N ARG A 240 -8.00 4.29 -19.55
CA ARG A 240 -7.67 5.07 -18.35
C ARG A 240 -6.40 4.51 -17.76
N VAL A 241 -5.42 5.38 -17.55
CA VAL A 241 -4.14 5.06 -16.93
C VAL A 241 -4.06 5.82 -15.62
N VAL A 242 -3.93 5.12 -14.51
CA VAL A 242 -3.79 5.74 -13.19
C VAL A 242 -2.41 5.42 -12.63
N ASN A 243 -1.56 6.44 -12.54
CA ASN A 243 -0.24 6.32 -11.96
C ASN A 243 -0.30 6.52 -10.44
N VAL A 244 0.30 5.60 -9.70
CA VAL A 244 0.38 5.62 -8.23
C VAL A 244 1.82 5.54 -7.72
N GLY A 245 2.80 5.34 -8.60
CA GLY A 245 4.20 5.23 -8.23
C GLY A 245 5.15 5.35 -9.42
N HIS A 246 6.46 5.37 -9.13
CA HIS A 246 7.49 5.56 -10.15
C HIS A 246 8.76 4.73 -9.89
N SER A 247 8.58 3.49 -9.41
CA SER A 247 9.72 2.65 -8.97
C SER A 247 10.65 2.21 -10.09
N ALA A 248 10.24 2.32 -11.38
CA ALA A 248 11.11 2.04 -12.52
C ALA A 248 11.72 3.30 -13.16
N GLY A 249 11.26 4.49 -12.79
CA GLY A 249 11.83 5.74 -13.26
C GLY A 249 10.94 6.95 -12.98
N PRO A 250 11.52 8.14 -12.74
CA PRO A 250 10.76 9.34 -12.41
C PRO A 250 10.15 10.04 -13.64
N THR A 251 10.53 9.64 -14.84
CA THR A 251 10.10 10.25 -16.10
C THR A 251 9.72 9.18 -17.12
N ALA A 252 8.79 9.49 -18.02
CA ALA A 252 8.39 8.64 -19.14
C ALA A 252 8.19 9.50 -20.40
N GLN A 253 8.55 8.96 -21.56
CA GLN A 253 8.30 9.59 -22.86
C GLN A 253 6.93 9.15 -23.36
N ILE A 254 6.00 10.10 -23.45
CA ILE A 254 4.61 9.82 -23.82
C ILE A 254 4.30 10.47 -25.17
N PRO A 255 4.11 9.68 -26.25
CA PRO A 255 3.80 10.22 -27.57
C PRO A 255 2.43 10.90 -27.59
N ALA A 256 2.40 12.20 -27.82
CA ALA A 256 1.15 12.99 -27.84
C ALA A 256 0.15 12.49 -28.92
N GLY A 257 0.63 11.94 -30.03
CA GLY A 257 -0.20 11.32 -31.07
C GLY A 257 -0.97 10.12 -30.58
N LEU A 258 -0.35 9.30 -29.72
CA LEU A 258 -0.98 8.12 -29.11
C LEU A 258 -2.10 8.53 -28.13
N LEU A 259 -1.85 9.53 -27.28
CA LEU A 259 -2.86 10.03 -26.35
C LEU A 259 -4.10 10.55 -27.09
N ARG A 260 -3.90 11.38 -28.14
CA ARG A 260 -5.02 11.92 -28.92
C ARG A 260 -5.72 10.85 -29.77
N GLY A 261 -4.94 9.99 -30.43
CA GLY A 261 -5.48 8.98 -31.32
C GLY A 261 -6.36 7.95 -30.62
N LYS A 262 -6.00 7.59 -29.40
CA LYS A 262 -6.78 6.65 -28.57
C LYS A 262 -7.63 7.34 -27.49
N GLN A 263 -7.57 8.67 -27.37
CA GLN A 263 -8.26 9.45 -26.34
C GLN A 263 -7.95 8.93 -24.91
N ILE A 264 -6.68 8.61 -24.66
CA ILE A 264 -6.22 8.06 -23.38
C ILE A 264 -6.31 9.14 -22.31
N THR A 265 -6.88 8.80 -21.13
CA THR A 265 -6.80 9.60 -19.92
C THR A 265 -5.63 9.09 -19.08
N LEU A 266 -4.64 9.94 -18.83
CA LEU A 266 -3.55 9.66 -17.89
C LEU A 266 -3.71 10.58 -16.69
N THR A 267 -3.82 10.00 -15.48
CA THR A 267 -3.97 10.75 -14.24
C THR A 267 -3.11 10.15 -13.13
N GLY A 268 -2.77 10.96 -12.14
CA GLY A 268 -2.05 10.52 -10.94
C GLY A 268 -3.01 10.34 -9.76
N PHE A 269 -2.66 9.44 -8.86
CA PHE A 269 -3.32 9.27 -7.57
C PHE A 269 -2.27 9.15 -6.46
N ALA A 270 -2.46 9.90 -5.38
CA ALA A 270 -1.64 9.79 -4.18
C ALA A 270 -2.56 9.75 -2.95
N GLY A 271 -2.62 8.59 -2.30
CA GLY A 271 -3.45 8.38 -1.11
C GLY A 271 -3.15 9.37 0.03
N LEU A 272 -1.90 9.81 0.15
CA LEU A 272 -1.50 10.82 1.16
C LEU A 272 -2.23 12.17 1.01
N HIS A 273 -2.64 12.53 -0.21
CA HIS A 273 -3.37 13.78 -0.49
C HIS A 273 -4.89 13.61 -0.45
N THR A 274 -5.38 12.39 -0.24
CA THR A 274 -6.80 12.11 -0.08
C THR A 274 -7.14 12.11 1.41
N LEU A 275 -8.18 12.84 1.80
CA LEU A 275 -8.60 12.87 3.21
C LEU A 275 -9.12 11.50 3.64
N LEU A 276 -8.87 11.12 4.90
CA LEU A 276 -9.29 9.81 5.42
C LEU A 276 -10.82 9.60 5.31
N ARG A 277 -11.61 10.67 5.50
CA ARG A 277 -13.08 10.60 5.31
C ARG A 277 -13.49 10.13 3.91
N ASP A 278 -12.69 10.48 2.90
CA ASP A 278 -12.97 10.12 1.49
C ASP A 278 -12.48 8.70 1.17
N LYS A 279 -11.61 8.12 2.02
CA LYS A 279 -11.13 6.73 1.93
C LYS A 279 -11.98 5.73 2.70
N ARG A 280 -12.92 6.19 3.54
CA ARG A 280 -13.69 5.31 4.44
C ARG A 280 -14.46 4.21 3.72
N SER A 281 -15.04 4.52 2.57
CA SER A 281 -15.76 3.53 1.75
C SER A 281 -14.83 2.45 1.22
N ALA A 282 -13.65 2.84 0.74
CA ALA A 282 -12.61 1.93 0.27
C ALA A 282 -12.11 1.03 1.41
N LEU A 283 -11.75 1.62 2.56
CA LEU A 283 -11.30 0.87 3.74
C LEU A 283 -12.36 -0.11 4.24
N SER A 284 -13.62 0.31 4.33
CA SER A 284 -14.73 -0.55 4.74
C SER A 284 -14.89 -1.75 3.79
N TRP A 285 -14.82 -1.52 2.48
CA TRP A 285 -14.88 -2.60 1.49
C TRP A 285 -13.68 -3.55 1.62
N LEU A 286 -12.48 -3.01 1.76
CA LEU A 286 -11.23 -3.78 1.89
C LEU A 286 -11.25 -4.68 3.13
N TRP A 287 -11.62 -4.16 4.29
CA TRP A 287 -11.69 -4.94 5.52
C TRP A 287 -12.81 -5.98 5.49
N THR A 288 -13.95 -5.66 4.87
CA THR A 288 -15.02 -6.64 4.67
C THR A 288 -14.55 -7.78 3.77
N ALA A 289 -13.94 -7.47 2.64
CA ALA A 289 -13.39 -8.47 1.72
C ALA A 289 -12.29 -9.33 2.37
N LEU A 290 -11.45 -8.71 3.22
CA LEU A 290 -10.45 -9.42 4.02
C LEU A 290 -11.10 -10.40 5.01
N ALA A 291 -12.11 -9.96 5.75
CA ALA A 291 -12.82 -10.78 6.74
C ALA A 291 -13.56 -11.97 6.08
N LEU A 292 -14.02 -11.79 4.86
CA LEU A 292 -14.67 -12.85 4.05
C LEU A 292 -13.66 -13.80 3.38
N GLY A 293 -12.35 -13.52 3.47
CA GLY A 293 -11.32 -14.28 2.77
C GLY A 293 -11.26 -14.01 1.26
N ASP A 294 -11.92 -12.96 0.81
CA ASP A 294 -11.94 -12.51 -0.59
C ASP A 294 -10.66 -11.77 -1.00
N LEU A 295 -9.96 -11.21 -0.04
CA LEU A 295 -8.63 -10.64 -0.20
C LEU A 295 -7.65 -11.34 0.72
N SER A 296 -6.42 -11.45 0.25
CA SER A 296 -5.30 -11.96 1.02
C SER A 296 -4.08 -11.06 0.86
N VAL A 297 -3.29 -10.97 1.90
CA VAL A 297 -1.98 -10.31 1.91
C VAL A 297 -1.01 -11.13 2.72
N GLU A 298 0.17 -11.37 2.18
CA GLU A 298 1.24 -12.00 2.94
C GLU A 298 1.93 -10.97 3.80
N VAL A 299 1.99 -11.26 5.10
CA VAL A 299 2.57 -10.38 6.10
C VAL A 299 3.83 -11.02 6.69
N SER A 300 4.87 -10.20 6.84
CA SER A 300 6.06 -10.49 7.62
C SER A 300 6.02 -9.60 8.86
N PRO A 301 5.67 -10.12 10.06
CA PRO A 301 5.73 -9.37 11.30
C PRO A 301 7.16 -8.99 11.65
N VAL A 302 7.37 -7.76 12.11
CA VAL A 302 8.69 -7.18 12.40
C VAL A 302 8.65 -6.57 13.81
N SER A 303 9.61 -6.94 14.69
CA SER A 303 9.79 -6.26 15.97
C SER A 303 10.40 -4.87 15.78
N LEU A 304 10.37 -4.00 16.79
CA LEU A 304 11.06 -2.70 16.70
C LEU A 304 12.56 -2.88 16.45
N GLU A 305 13.18 -3.89 17.07
CA GLU A 305 14.59 -4.23 16.94
C GLU A 305 14.97 -4.59 15.50
N ASP A 306 14.03 -5.20 14.76
CA ASP A 306 14.23 -5.68 13.39
C ASP A 306 13.86 -4.64 12.32
N VAL A 307 13.33 -3.47 12.70
CA VAL A 307 12.96 -2.40 11.75
C VAL A 307 14.11 -2.04 10.82
N PRO A 308 15.38 -1.89 11.26
CA PRO A 308 16.49 -1.58 10.34
C PRO A 308 16.67 -2.63 9.24
N ALA A 309 16.51 -3.91 9.56
CA ALA A 309 16.61 -4.99 8.58
C ALA A 309 15.43 -4.99 7.59
N ALA A 310 14.21 -4.82 8.10
CA ALA A 310 13.00 -4.70 7.28
C ALA A 310 13.05 -3.47 6.36
N TRP A 311 13.61 -2.36 6.85
CA TRP A 311 13.82 -1.13 6.08
C TRP A 311 14.70 -1.36 4.84
N ARG A 312 15.84 -2.04 5.02
CA ARG A 312 16.71 -2.43 3.90
C ARG A 312 16.02 -3.37 2.93
N ALA A 313 15.29 -4.38 3.46
CA ALA A 313 14.53 -5.31 2.63
C ALA A 313 13.44 -4.58 1.81
N GLN A 314 12.75 -3.60 2.42
CA GLN A 314 11.72 -2.80 1.72
C GLN A 314 12.29 -2.06 0.50
N ALA A 315 13.53 -1.58 0.55
CA ALA A 315 14.18 -0.92 -0.57
C ALA A 315 14.42 -1.84 -1.79
N THR A 316 14.44 -3.16 -1.58
CA THR A 316 14.66 -4.17 -2.64
C THR A 316 13.38 -4.83 -3.16
N SER A 317 12.20 -4.35 -2.75
CA SER A 317 10.87 -4.91 -3.11
C SER A 317 10.70 -6.37 -2.64
N PRO A 318 10.42 -6.59 -1.36
CA PRO A 318 10.42 -7.93 -0.74
C PRO A 318 9.25 -8.83 -1.15
N HIS A 319 8.29 -8.35 -1.94
CA HIS A 319 7.06 -9.05 -2.38
C HIS A 319 6.13 -9.51 -1.23
N VAL A 320 6.46 -9.14 0.00
CA VAL A 320 5.69 -9.40 1.24
C VAL A 320 5.47 -8.07 1.97
N LYS A 321 4.42 -7.96 2.76
CA LYS A 321 4.14 -6.76 3.54
C LYS A 321 4.78 -6.86 4.92
N HIS A 322 5.85 -6.09 5.16
CA HIS A 322 6.40 -5.93 6.50
C HIS A 322 5.43 -5.13 7.37
N VAL A 323 5.14 -5.64 8.56
CA VAL A 323 4.28 -4.96 9.55
C VAL A 323 5.01 -4.92 10.88
N VAL A 324 5.34 -3.72 11.32
CA VAL A 324 5.99 -3.48 12.61
C VAL A 324 4.97 -3.71 13.73
N ILE A 325 5.36 -4.50 14.72
CA ILE A 325 4.58 -4.82 15.92
C ILE A 325 5.34 -4.24 17.12
N PRO A 326 5.12 -2.97 17.47
CA PRO A 326 5.98 -2.27 18.43
C PRO A 326 5.97 -2.88 19.82
N GLY A 327 4.84 -3.41 20.29
CA GLY A 327 4.68 -4.09 21.58
C GLY A 327 5.19 -5.54 21.61
N GLY A 328 5.90 -5.99 20.58
CA GLY A 328 6.40 -7.36 20.44
C GLY A 328 5.46 -8.29 19.66
N ILE A 329 6.05 -9.22 18.92
CA ILE A 329 5.31 -10.17 18.09
C ILE A 329 4.57 -11.16 19.00
N PRO A 330 3.23 -11.30 18.90
CA PRO A 330 2.50 -12.30 19.66
C PRO A 330 3.00 -13.73 19.37
N THR A 331 3.11 -14.55 20.41
CA THR A 331 3.59 -15.94 20.32
C THR A 331 2.58 -16.91 19.67
N SER A 332 1.40 -16.43 19.26
CA SER A 332 0.37 -17.24 18.60
C SER A 332 0.59 -17.31 17.08
N ASP A 333 0.53 -18.55 16.57
CA ASP A 333 0.71 -18.91 15.15
C ASP A 333 -0.08 -18.04 14.15
N PHE A 334 0.62 -17.15 13.43
CA PHE A 334 0.08 -16.41 12.28
C PHE A 334 -0.04 -17.27 11.00
N THR A 335 0.24 -18.59 11.08
CA THR A 335 0.28 -19.51 9.94
C THR A 335 -1.02 -20.27 9.69
N LYS A 336 -2.09 -20.04 10.44
CA LYS A 336 -3.36 -20.70 10.16
C LYS A 336 -4.01 -20.14 8.89
N LYS A 337 -3.78 -20.88 7.76
CA LYS A 337 -4.71 -20.84 6.62
C LYS A 337 -6.13 -21.10 7.14
N PRO A 338 -7.15 -20.38 6.65
CA PRO A 338 -8.52 -20.79 6.89
C PRO A 338 -8.70 -22.19 6.31
N THR A 339 -8.89 -23.18 7.16
CA THR A 339 -9.27 -24.54 6.77
C THR A 339 -10.69 -24.47 6.23
N GLY A 340 -10.80 -24.42 4.89
CA GLY A 340 -12.06 -24.68 4.22
C GLY A 340 -12.42 -26.14 4.40
N GLU A 341 -13.11 -26.48 5.47
CA GLU A 341 -13.87 -27.73 5.55
C GLU A 341 -15.20 -27.51 4.82
N ASN A 342 -15.22 -27.96 3.57
CA ASN A 342 -16.47 -28.32 2.90
C ASN A 342 -17.10 -29.46 3.68
N ASN A 343 -18.11 -29.20 4.50
CA ASN A 343 -19.08 -30.22 4.89
C ASN A 343 -20.13 -30.30 3.80
N ALA A 344 -19.93 -31.25 2.87
CA ALA A 344 -21.00 -31.81 2.06
C ALA A 344 -21.73 -32.84 2.91
N ALA A 345 -22.99 -32.60 3.20
CA ALA A 345 -24.02 -33.59 3.54
C ALA A 345 -25.38 -33.02 3.11
#